data_89f118ae586677e5afa31608d83fad75
#
_entry.id   89f118ae586677e5afa31608d83fad75
#
_cell.length_a   1.000
_cell.length_b   1.000
_cell.length_c   1.000
_cell.angle_alpha   90.00
_cell.angle_beta   90.00
_cell.angle_gamma   90.00
#
_symmetry.space_group_name_H-M   'P 1'
#
loop_
_entity.id
_entity.type
_entity.pdbx_description
1 polymer ?
#
loop_
_entity_poly.entity_id
_entity_poly.type
_entity_poly.pdbx_seq_one_letter_code
_entity_poly.pdbx_strand_id
1 'polypeptide(L)'
;VQLRWTTADSDLGWILVAATPRGLAAVRLDDDDAVLEARFRAWAARARPGLTPVRDDDGLTAALEIVRAAGAGQPVAVDLPHALPLDLPLELSLDLVGTPFQARVWAALRAIPRGEVRTYGAVARAVGAPRAARAVGSACGANPVAIVVPCHRVVPAGGGVGSYAYGADRKRLLLRREGWAGDRAGDRAEGRDG
;
A
#
# COMPACT_ATOMS: atom_id res chain seq x y z
N VAL A 1 -0.80 -9.87 22.43
CA VAL A 1 -0.49 -10.16 21.01
C VAL A 1 0.59 -9.19 20.56
N GLN A 2 1.68 -9.69 19.96
CA GLN A 2 2.82 -8.86 19.51
C GLN A 2 2.54 -8.31 18.11
N LEU A 3 3.00 -7.08 17.86
CA LEU A 3 3.14 -6.49 16.54
C LEU A 3 4.62 -6.63 16.14
N ARG A 4 4.96 -7.70 15.42
CA ARG A 4 6.34 -7.93 14.95
C ARG A 4 6.66 -6.99 13.79
N TRP A 5 7.89 -6.49 13.71
CA TRP A 5 8.30 -5.59 12.64
C TRP A 5 9.78 -5.75 12.30
N THR A 6 10.14 -5.40 11.07
CA THR A 6 11.52 -5.32 10.59
C THR A 6 11.68 -4.19 9.58
N THR A 7 12.91 -3.80 9.29
CA THR A 7 13.25 -2.83 8.24
C THR A 7 14.36 -3.37 7.35
N ALA A 8 14.38 -2.90 6.12
CA ALA A 8 15.53 -3.08 5.22
C ALA A 8 15.63 -1.91 4.24
N ASP A 9 16.84 -1.69 3.76
CA ASP A 9 17.11 -0.75 2.68
C ASP A 9 16.63 -1.29 1.33
N SER A 10 16.22 -0.40 0.45
CA SER A 10 15.79 -0.68 -0.91
C SER A 10 15.98 0.53 -1.82
N ASP A 11 15.80 0.37 -3.10
CA ASP A 11 15.79 1.47 -4.08
C ASP A 11 14.55 2.39 -3.98
N LEU A 12 13.61 2.08 -3.10
CA LEU A 12 12.53 2.96 -2.66
C LEU A 12 12.86 3.68 -1.33
N GLY A 13 14.10 3.58 -0.84
CA GLY A 13 14.51 3.94 0.51
C GLY A 13 14.26 2.80 1.51
N TRP A 14 14.23 3.13 2.78
CA TRP A 14 13.94 2.15 3.83
C TRP A 14 12.50 1.66 3.78
N ILE A 15 12.32 0.36 3.83
CA ILE A 15 11.02 -0.31 3.92
C ILE A 15 10.88 -0.90 5.31
N LEU A 16 9.75 -0.63 5.97
CA LEU A 16 9.33 -1.29 7.18
C LEU A 16 8.14 -2.18 6.90
N VAL A 17 8.22 -3.41 7.37
CA VAL A 17 7.14 -4.39 7.35
C VAL A 17 6.76 -4.73 8.79
N ALA A 18 5.46 -4.75 9.09
CA ALA A 18 4.98 -5.21 10.38
C ALA A 18 3.78 -6.14 10.23
N ALA A 19 3.73 -7.17 11.07
CA ALA A 19 2.70 -8.20 11.04
C ALA A 19 2.22 -8.58 12.44
N THR A 20 0.98 -9.06 12.49
CA THR A 20 0.38 -9.77 13.63
C THR A 20 0.14 -11.22 13.24
N PRO A 21 -0.28 -12.09 14.15
CA PRO A 21 -0.71 -13.45 13.79
C PRO A 21 -1.88 -13.50 12.78
N ARG A 22 -2.57 -12.37 12.56
CA ARG A 22 -3.67 -12.26 11.58
C ARG A 22 -3.21 -11.84 10.19
N GLY A 23 -1.96 -11.40 10.04
CA GLY A 23 -1.40 -10.99 8.77
C GLY A 23 -0.62 -9.68 8.80
N LEU A 24 -0.33 -9.17 7.61
CA LEU A 24 0.42 -7.94 7.39
C LEU A 24 -0.38 -6.73 7.88
N ALA A 25 0.20 -5.99 8.82
CA ALA A 25 -0.45 -4.89 9.51
C ALA A 25 0.07 -3.50 9.09
N ALA A 26 1.33 -3.42 8.64
CA ALA A 26 1.92 -2.20 8.10
C ALA A 26 3.00 -2.49 7.06
N VAL A 27 3.05 -1.65 6.02
CA VAL A 27 4.19 -1.44 5.13
C VAL A 27 4.38 0.06 5.00
N ARG A 28 5.57 0.54 5.34
CA ARG A 28 5.90 1.96 5.35
C ARG A 28 7.24 2.21 4.66
N LEU A 29 7.43 3.43 4.20
CA LEU A 29 8.63 3.87 3.48
C LEU A 29 9.13 5.18 4.09
N ASP A 30 10.44 5.34 4.12
CA ASP A 30 11.09 6.62 4.45
C ASP A 30 12.51 6.64 3.84
N ASP A 31 13.16 7.80 3.86
CA ASP A 31 14.55 7.93 3.45
C ASP A 31 15.52 7.60 4.59
N ASP A 32 15.04 7.58 5.82
CA ASP A 32 15.82 7.35 7.04
C ASP A 32 15.16 6.27 7.91
N ASP A 33 15.95 5.26 8.30
CA ASP A 33 15.47 4.12 9.10
C ASP A 33 15.00 4.54 10.50
N ALA A 34 15.74 5.44 11.15
CA ALA A 34 15.39 5.89 12.51
C ALA A 34 14.09 6.71 12.50
N VAL A 35 13.90 7.55 11.49
CA VAL A 35 12.65 8.31 11.27
C VAL A 35 11.50 7.37 10.96
N LEU A 36 11.74 6.35 10.11
CA LEU A 36 10.75 5.35 9.75
C LEU A 36 10.29 4.56 10.99
N GLU A 37 11.22 4.10 11.82
CA GLU A 37 10.92 3.41 13.07
C GLU A 37 10.12 4.29 14.02
N ALA A 38 10.55 5.55 14.24
CA ALA A 38 9.86 6.48 15.14
C ALA A 38 8.42 6.73 14.69
N ARG A 39 8.20 6.95 13.39
CA ARG A 39 6.87 7.12 12.78
C ARG A 39 6.01 5.87 12.89
N PHE A 40 6.61 4.70 12.71
CA PHE A 40 5.92 3.43 12.88
C PHE A 40 5.48 3.23 14.34
N ARG A 41 6.36 3.44 15.32
CA ARG A 41 6.03 3.32 16.75
C ARG A 41 4.91 4.27 17.16
N ALA A 42 4.95 5.52 16.69
CA ALA A 42 3.89 6.50 16.91
C ALA A 42 2.56 6.08 16.26
N TRP A 43 2.59 5.51 15.06
CA TRP A 43 1.40 4.96 14.42
C TRP A 43 0.87 3.74 15.19
N ALA A 44 1.73 2.80 15.59
CA ALA A 44 1.34 1.59 16.30
C ALA A 44 0.64 1.94 17.62
N ALA A 45 1.16 2.90 18.38
CA ALA A 45 0.54 3.35 19.64
C ALA A 45 -0.89 3.89 19.44
N ARG A 46 -1.15 4.57 18.32
CA ARG A 46 -2.49 5.12 18.02
C ARG A 46 -3.43 4.10 17.37
N ALA A 47 -2.93 3.35 16.39
CA ALA A 47 -3.77 2.47 15.56
C ALA A 47 -3.94 1.08 16.15
N ARG A 48 -3.05 0.66 17.03
CA ARG A 48 -3.00 -0.67 17.65
C ARG A 48 -2.78 -0.59 19.16
N PRO A 49 -3.61 0.16 19.90
CA PRO A 49 -3.46 0.25 21.35
C PRO A 49 -3.51 -1.14 21.97
N GLY A 50 -2.56 -1.44 22.87
CA GLY A 50 -2.42 -2.74 23.51
C GLY A 50 -1.55 -3.76 22.76
N LEU A 51 -1.02 -3.45 21.57
CA LEU A 51 0.04 -4.24 20.94
C LEU A 51 1.41 -3.62 21.22
N THR A 52 2.38 -4.45 21.60
CA THR A 52 3.76 -4.03 21.76
C THR A 52 4.54 -4.29 20.47
N PRO A 53 5.15 -3.26 19.85
CA PRO A 53 6.04 -3.47 18.71
C PRO A 53 7.32 -4.19 19.13
N VAL A 54 7.60 -5.33 18.51
CA VAL A 54 8.80 -6.15 18.76
C VAL A 54 9.54 -6.33 17.43
N ARG A 55 10.84 -6.02 17.42
CA ARG A 55 11.67 -6.25 16.24
C ARG A 55 11.90 -7.76 16.06
N ASP A 56 11.70 -8.24 14.83
CA ASP A 56 11.80 -9.65 14.48
C ASP A 56 12.29 -9.78 13.03
N ASP A 57 13.58 -9.64 12.86
CA ASP A 57 14.21 -9.60 11.54
C ASP A 57 14.12 -10.97 10.85
N ASP A 58 14.32 -12.05 11.57
CA ASP A 58 14.29 -13.42 11.03
C ASP A 58 12.84 -13.83 10.67
N GLY A 59 11.91 -13.61 11.58
CA GLY A 59 10.51 -14.04 11.40
C GLY A 59 9.72 -13.26 10.35
N LEU A 60 10.24 -12.13 9.85
CA LEU A 60 9.59 -11.30 8.83
C LEU A 60 10.37 -11.24 7.50
N THR A 61 11.48 -11.97 7.36
CA THR A 61 12.31 -11.96 6.14
C THR A 61 11.47 -12.26 4.90
N ALA A 62 10.64 -13.29 4.91
CA ALA A 62 9.82 -13.66 3.76
C ALA A 62 8.80 -12.56 3.39
N ALA A 63 8.14 -11.96 4.38
CA ALA A 63 7.20 -10.86 4.15
C ALA A 63 7.91 -9.62 3.59
N LEU A 64 9.09 -9.31 4.09
CA LEU A 64 9.91 -8.21 3.61
C LEU A 64 10.33 -8.41 2.15
N GLU A 65 10.82 -9.59 1.78
CA GLU A 65 11.23 -9.91 0.41
C GLU A 65 10.06 -9.84 -0.57
N ILE A 66 8.88 -10.29 -0.18
CA ILE A 66 7.66 -10.17 -0.99
C ILE A 66 7.32 -8.68 -1.23
N VAL A 67 7.38 -7.84 -0.19
CA VAL A 67 7.10 -6.40 -0.33
C VAL A 67 8.16 -5.72 -1.18
N ARG A 68 9.44 -6.08 -1.04
CA ARG A 68 10.54 -5.57 -1.89
C ARG A 68 10.34 -5.95 -3.35
N ALA A 69 10.00 -7.21 -3.62
CA ALA A 69 9.71 -7.69 -4.98
C ALA A 69 8.54 -6.92 -5.62
N ALA A 70 7.46 -6.71 -4.85
CA ALA A 70 6.33 -5.88 -5.30
C ALA A 70 6.76 -4.44 -5.61
N GLY A 71 7.55 -3.83 -4.74
CA GLY A 71 8.11 -2.49 -4.93
C GLY A 71 9.06 -2.39 -6.12
N ALA A 72 9.81 -3.46 -6.42
CA ALA A 72 10.64 -3.59 -7.60
C ALA A 72 9.83 -3.81 -8.89
N GLY A 73 8.51 -3.91 -8.78
CA GLY A 73 7.63 -4.10 -9.90
C GLY A 73 7.49 -5.56 -10.34
N GLN A 74 7.85 -6.52 -9.51
CA GLN A 74 7.59 -7.92 -9.79
C GLN A 74 6.12 -8.27 -9.47
N PRO A 75 5.49 -9.16 -10.23
CA PRO A 75 4.16 -9.64 -9.90
C PRO A 75 4.23 -10.45 -8.60
N VAL A 76 3.52 -10.01 -7.60
CA VAL A 76 3.37 -10.72 -6.33
C VAL A 76 1.91 -11.13 -6.19
N ALA A 77 1.67 -12.40 -5.98
CA ALA A 77 0.35 -12.90 -5.67
C ALA A 77 -0.02 -12.46 -4.23
N VAL A 78 -0.67 -11.32 -4.14
CA VAL A 78 -1.27 -10.82 -2.90
C VAL A 78 -2.76 -11.01 -3.04
N ASP A 79 -3.18 -12.19 -3.10
CA ASP A 79 -4.55 -12.61 -2.80
C ASP A 79 -4.70 -14.09 -3.02
N LEU A 80 -5.03 -14.81 -1.96
CA LEU A 80 -5.98 -15.91 -2.10
C LEU A 80 -6.28 -16.49 -0.71
N PRO A 81 -7.53 -16.58 -0.33
CA PRO A 81 -7.91 -17.24 0.91
C PRO A 81 -7.67 -18.77 0.91
N HIS A 82 -7.21 -19.38 -0.20
CA HIS A 82 -7.23 -20.85 -0.31
C HIS A 82 -6.13 -21.54 -1.10
N ALA A 83 -5.05 -20.89 -1.55
CA ALA A 83 -4.03 -21.59 -2.33
C ALA A 83 -2.64 -20.98 -2.25
N LEU A 84 -1.90 -21.23 -1.18
CA LEU A 84 -0.44 -21.19 -1.19
C LEU A 84 0.09 -22.51 -0.59
N PRO A 85 1.24 -23.02 -1.09
CA PRO A 85 1.88 -24.19 -0.51
C PRO A 85 2.17 -23.94 0.97
N LEU A 86 1.95 -24.94 1.79
CA LEU A 86 1.94 -24.96 3.26
C LEU A 86 3.28 -24.62 3.95
N ASP A 87 4.29 -24.10 3.24
CA ASP A 87 5.62 -23.86 3.78
C ASP A 87 6.04 -22.38 3.86
N LEU A 88 5.17 -21.43 3.53
CA LEU A 88 5.39 -20.02 3.83
C LEU A 88 4.56 -19.66 5.06
N PRO A 89 5.18 -19.29 6.19
CA PRO A 89 4.47 -19.09 7.47
C PRO A 89 3.61 -17.82 7.54
N LEU A 90 3.47 -17.09 6.45
CA LEU A 90 2.52 -15.97 6.33
C LEU A 90 1.95 -15.98 4.91
N GLU A 91 0.79 -16.59 4.73
CA GLU A 91 -0.15 -16.10 3.74
C GLU A 91 -0.24 -14.59 3.94
N LEU A 92 -0.11 -13.80 2.87
CA LEU A 92 -0.23 -12.34 2.97
C LEU A 92 -1.69 -11.93 3.26
N SER A 93 -2.27 -12.53 4.28
CA SER A 93 -3.49 -12.01 4.88
C SER A 93 -3.19 -10.61 5.40
N LEU A 94 -4.15 -9.71 5.26
CA LEU A 94 -3.99 -8.33 5.70
C LEU A 94 -4.75 -8.13 7.01
N ASP A 95 -4.06 -7.64 8.02
CA ASP A 95 -4.66 -7.22 9.28
C ASP A 95 -4.83 -5.69 9.28
N LEU A 96 -5.79 -5.21 8.50
CA LEU A 96 -6.05 -3.78 8.35
C LEU A 96 -6.99 -3.26 9.44
N VAL A 97 -6.62 -2.15 10.05
CA VAL A 97 -7.47 -1.39 10.97
C VAL A 97 -7.79 -0.04 10.35
N GLY A 98 -9.07 0.25 10.24
CA GLY A 98 -9.58 1.50 9.67
C GLY A 98 -11.11 1.59 9.80
N THR A 99 -11.66 2.70 9.36
CA THR A 99 -13.12 2.88 9.31
C THR A 99 -13.75 1.97 8.24
N PRO A 100 -15.06 1.70 8.32
CA PRO A 100 -15.77 0.94 7.29
C PRO A 100 -15.61 1.55 5.88
N PHE A 101 -15.52 2.88 5.77
CA PHE A 101 -15.28 3.55 4.49
C PHE A 101 -13.86 3.28 3.98
N GLN A 102 -12.83 3.40 4.83
CA GLN A 102 -11.45 3.08 4.48
C GLN A 102 -11.31 1.63 4.02
N ALA A 103 -11.93 0.70 4.71
CA ALA A 103 -11.91 -0.72 4.34
C ALA A 103 -12.48 -0.96 2.94
N ARG A 104 -13.61 -0.33 2.59
CA ARG A 104 -14.18 -0.39 1.22
C ARG A 104 -13.24 0.22 0.19
N VAL A 105 -12.64 1.37 0.49
CA VAL A 105 -11.66 2.00 -0.40
C VAL A 105 -10.47 1.08 -0.62
N TRP A 106 -9.84 0.56 0.44
CA TRP A 106 -8.67 -0.32 0.32
C TRP A 106 -8.98 -1.62 -0.43
N ALA A 107 -10.17 -2.18 -0.28
CA ALA A 107 -10.64 -3.30 -1.08
C ALA A 107 -10.73 -2.93 -2.57
N ALA A 108 -11.31 -1.75 -2.89
CA ALA A 108 -11.39 -1.27 -4.27
C ALA A 108 -10.00 -0.97 -4.87
N LEU A 109 -9.03 -0.48 -4.06
CA LEU A 109 -7.66 -0.26 -4.52
C LEU A 109 -6.99 -1.57 -4.94
N ARG A 110 -7.18 -2.65 -4.19
CA ARG A 110 -6.63 -3.98 -4.49
C ARG A 110 -7.17 -4.56 -5.80
N ALA A 111 -8.36 -4.16 -6.21
CA ALA A 111 -8.97 -4.57 -7.46
C ALA A 111 -8.42 -3.80 -8.70
N ILE A 112 -7.60 -2.76 -8.52
CA ILE A 112 -6.97 -2.06 -9.64
C ILE A 112 -5.81 -2.91 -10.15
N PRO A 113 -5.85 -3.38 -11.42
CA PRO A 113 -4.79 -4.21 -11.97
C PRO A 113 -3.45 -3.45 -12.03
N ARG A 114 -2.37 -4.20 -12.03
CA ARG A 114 -1.03 -3.68 -12.26
C ARG A 114 -0.95 -3.01 -13.65
N GLY A 115 -0.27 -1.86 -13.71
CA GLY A 115 -0.15 -1.07 -14.95
C GLY A 115 -1.37 -0.21 -15.25
N GLU A 116 -2.45 -0.33 -14.49
CA GLU A 116 -3.63 0.52 -14.59
C GLU A 116 -3.71 1.53 -13.45
N VAL A 117 -4.39 2.62 -13.73
CA VAL A 117 -4.70 3.64 -12.74
C VAL A 117 -6.19 3.94 -12.73
N ARG A 118 -6.68 4.44 -11.60
CA ARG A 118 -8.05 4.96 -11.46
C ARG A 118 -8.00 6.37 -10.88
N THR A 119 -8.94 7.22 -11.27
CA THR A 119 -9.07 8.53 -10.63
C THR A 119 -9.71 8.40 -9.25
N TYR A 120 -9.46 9.35 -8.36
CA TYR A 120 -10.14 9.41 -7.04
C TYR A 120 -11.66 9.37 -7.19
N GLY A 121 -12.21 10.02 -8.22
CA GLY A 121 -13.64 10.00 -8.52
C GLY A 121 -14.14 8.64 -8.98
N ALA A 122 -13.36 7.92 -9.79
CA ALA A 122 -13.68 6.56 -10.22
C ALA A 122 -13.73 5.59 -9.04
N VAL A 123 -12.74 5.65 -8.13
CA VAL A 123 -12.75 4.86 -6.89
C VAL A 123 -13.94 5.24 -6.01
N ALA A 124 -14.26 6.53 -5.88
CA ALA A 124 -15.44 7.00 -5.13
C ALA A 124 -16.75 6.40 -5.68
N ARG A 125 -16.92 6.36 -6.99
CA ARG A 125 -18.08 5.70 -7.63
C ARG A 125 -18.09 4.20 -7.33
N ALA A 126 -16.96 3.52 -7.46
CA ALA A 126 -16.85 2.09 -7.22
C ALA A 126 -17.21 1.68 -5.79
N VAL A 127 -16.96 2.54 -4.79
CA VAL A 127 -17.33 2.26 -3.39
C VAL A 127 -18.73 2.77 -3.01
N GLY A 128 -19.55 3.17 -3.98
CA GLY A 128 -20.91 3.64 -3.75
C GLY A 128 -21.00 5.06 -3.15
N ALA A 129 -19.98 5.89 -3.29
CA ALA A 129 -19.90 7.22 -2.72
C ALA A 129 -19.39 8.26 -3.76
N PRO A 130 -20.11 8.50 -4.88
CA PRO A 130 -19.62 9.24 -6.06
C PRO A 130 -19.13 10.65 -5.78
N ARG A 131 -19.59 11.30 -4.71
CA ARG A 131 -19.17 12.64 -4.30
C ARG A 131 -18.00 12.64 -3.30
N ALA A 132 -17.47 11.48 -2.94
CA ALA A 132 -16.49 11.32 -1.86
C ALA A 132 -15.02 11.26 -2.33
N ALA A 133 -14.67 11.85 -3.48
CA ALA A 133 -13.29 11.79 -4.02
C ALA A 133 -12.22 12.30 -3.02
N ARG A 134 -12.50 13.34 -2.25
CA ARG A 134 -11.59 13.82 -1.18
C ARG A 134 -11.44 12.81 -0.05
N ALA A 135 -12.52 12.15 0.35
CA ALA A 135 -12.47 11.10 1.37
C ALA A 135 -11.70 9.86 0.89
N VAL A 136 -11.79 9.53 -0.41
CA VAL A 136 -10.94 8.50 -1.04
C VAL A 136 -9.47 8.92 -0.94
N GLY A 137 -9.13 10.17 -1.23
CA GLY A 137 -7.76 10.69 -1.05
C GLY A 137 -7.27 10.55 0.39
N SER A 138 -8.10 10.89 1.37
CA SER A 138 -7.78 10.70 2.80
C SER A 138 -7.60 9.22 3.15
N ALA A 139 -8.44 8.33 2.61
CA ALA A 139 -8.31 6.89 2.82
C ALA A 139 -7.02 6.32 2.16
N CYS A 140 -6.62 6.82 0.99
CA CYS A 140 -5.32 6.50 0.38
C CYS A 140 -4.15 6.94 1.27
N GLY A 141 -4.21 8.16 1.83
CA GLY A 141 -3.19 8.67 2.75
C GLY A 141 -3.13 7.91 4.08
N ALA A 142 -4.24 7.33 4.51
CA ALA A 142 -4.35 6.52 5.73
C ALA A 142 -4.02 5.03 5.50
N ASN A 143 -3.70 4.60 4.27
CA ASN A 143 -3.37 3.22 3.95
C ASN A 143 -2.17 2.74 4.79
N PRO A 144 -2.35 1.75 5.67
CA PRO A 144 -1.28 1.28 6.52
C PRO A 144 -0.28 0.36 5.81
N VAL A 145 -0.66 -0.22 4.66
CA VAL A 145 0.10 -1.26 3.96
C VAL A 145 0.41 -0.79 2.53
N ALA A 146 1.34 0.14 2.41
CA ALA A 146 1.77 0.68 1.12
C ALA A 146 2.28 -0.42 0.18
N ILE A 147 2.27 -0.18 -1.13
CA ILE A 147 2.68 -1.12 -2.18
C ILE A 147 1.68 -2.27 -2.31
N VAL A 148 1.43 -3.03 -1.24
CA VAL A 148 0.53 -4.20 -1.21
C VAL A 148 -0.93 -3.79 -1.41
N VAL A 149 -1.38 -2.73 -0.71
CA VAL A 149 -2.62 -2.02 -1.06
C VAL A 149 -2.23 -0.84 -1.95
N PRO A 150 -2.47 -0.91 -3.27
CA PRO A 150 -1.79 -0.07 -4.25
C PRO A 150 -2.42 1.33 -4.38
N CYS A 151 -2.39 2.13 -3.31
CA CYS A 151 -2.88 3.50 -3.34
C CYS A 151 -2.09 4.41 -4.31
N HIS A 152 -0.89 4.00 -4.74
CA HIS A 152 -0.14 4.65 -5.81
C HIS A 152 -0.84 4.57 -7.18
N ARG A 153 -1.75 3.61 -7.40
CA ARG A 153 -2.56 3.48 -8.64
C ARG A 153 -3.75 4.44 -8.70
N VAL A 154 -3.91 5.34 -7.73
CA VAL A 154 -4.98 6.36 -7.74
C VAL A 154 -4.38 7.71 -8.09
N VAL A 155 -4.93 8.35 -9.14
CA VAL A 155 -4.40 9.59 -9.75
C VAL A 155 -5.48 10.68 -9.82
N PRO A 156 -5.09 11.97 -9.94
CA PRO A 156 -6.04 13.05 -10.20
C PRO A 156 -6.67 12.95 -11.58
N ALA A 157 -7.93 13.40 -11.73
CA ALA A 157 -8.59 13.46 -13.03
C ALA A 157 -7.95 14.48 -14.00
N GLY A 158 -7.23 15.47 -13.47
CA GLY A 158 -6.56 16.51 -14.26
C GLY A 158 -5.20 16.11 -14.84
N GLY A 159 -4.79 14.84 -14.69
CA GLY A 159 -3.48 14.34 -15.15
C GLY A 159 -2.40 14.40 -14.06
N GLY A 160 -1.22 13.83 -14.40
CA GLY A 160 -0.10 13.67 -13.48
C GLY A 160 -0.35 12.60 -12.42
N VAL A 161 0.65 12.36 -11.59
CA VAL A 161 0.56 11.31 -10.55
C VAL A 161 -0.16 11.77 -9.29
N GLY A 162 -0.25 13.07 -9.04
CA GLY A 162 -0.80 13.61 -7.79
C GLY A 162 0.09 13.34 -6.58
N SER A 163 -0.48 13.58 -5.38
CA SER A 163 0.22 13.36 -4.12
C SER A 163 0.31 11.88 -3.74
N TYR A 164 1.30 11.56 -2.91
CA TYR A 164 1.50 10.25 -2.31
C TYR A 164 2.08 10.41 -0.91
N ALA A 165 1.66 9.59 0.04
CA ALA A 165 2.11 9.69 1.43
C ALA A 165 3.64 9.59 1.58
N TYR A 166 4.28 8.93 0.64
CA TYR A 166 5.75 8.68 0.62
C TYR A 166 6.46 9.45 -0.49
N GLY A 167 5.86 10.52 -1.02
CA GLY A 167 6.43 11.38 -2.05
C GLY A 167 6.05 10.99 -3.48
N ALA A 168 5.87 12.01 -4.33
CA ALA A 168 5.44 11.82 -5.71
C ALA A 168 6.45 11.03 -6.56
N ASP A 169 7.75 11.14 -6.24
CA ASP A 169 8.81 10.43 -6.99
C ASP A 169 8.74 8.92 -6.78
N ARG A 170 8.50 8.46 -5.55
CA ARG A 170 8.24 7.03 -5.27
C ARG A 170 6.99 6.54 -6.00
N LYS A 171 5.95 7.36 -6.05
CA LYS A 171 4.73 7.02 -6.79
C LYS A 171 5.01 6.87 -8.29
N ARG A 172 5.75 7.81 -8.91
CA ARG A 172 6.16 7.71 -10.31
C ARG A 172 6.99 6.45 -10.57
N LEU A 173 7.92 6.16 -9.67
CA LEU A 173 8.78 4.98 -9.79
C LEU A 173 7.97 3.69 -9.74
N LEU A 174 7.06 3.54 -8.78
CA LEU A 174 6.16 2.39 -8.67
C LEU A 174 5.31 2.22 -9.92
N LEU A 175 4.65 3.28 -10.39
CA LEU A 175 3.81 3.24 -11.59
C LEU A 175 4.60 2.86 -12.84
N ARG A 176 5.81 3.43 -13.04
CA ARG A 176 6.69 3.07 -14.17
C ARG A 176 7.09 1.60 -14.13
N ARG A 177 7.44 1.06 -12.97
CA ARG A 177 7.79 -0.35 -12.78
C ARG A 177 6.63 -1.29 -13.07
N GLU A 178 5.42 -0.81 -12.88
CA GLU A 178 4.20 -1.53 -13.23
C GLU A 178 3.84 -1.44 -14.72
N GLY A 179 4.56 -0.63 -15.50
CA GLY A 179 4.33 -0.46 -16.94
C GLY A 179 3.40 0.70 -17.29
N TRP A 180 3.00 1.53 -16.30
CA TRP A 180 2.18 2.70 -16.60
C TRP A 180 3.03 3.81 -17.27
N ALA A 181 2.62 4.22 -18.46
CA ALA A 181 3.34 5.19 -19.30
C ALA A 181 2.75 6.63 -19.26
N GLY A 182 1.67 6.85 -18.49
CA GLY A 182 0.84 8.06 -18.56
C GLY A 182 1.41 9.31 -17.86
N ASP A 183 2.69 9.33 -17.48
CA ASP A 183 3.33 10.54 -16.91
C ASP A 183 4.08 11.37 -18.00
N ARG A 184 3.84 11.12 -19.28
CA ARG A 184 4.27 12.02 -20.34
C ARG A 184 3.38 13.26 -20.30
N ALA A 185 3.97 14.43 -20.16
CA ALA A 185 3.27 15.71 -20.23
C ALA A 185 2.38 15.76 -21.49
N GLY A 186 1.06 15.64 -21.34
CA GLY A 186 0.11 15.67 -22.44
C GLY A 186 -0.93 14.54 -22.52
N ASP A 187 -0.76 13.44 -21.81
CA ASP A 187 -1.74 12.35 -21.86
C ASP A 187 -2.97 12.68 -20.99
N ARG A 188 -4.00 13.19 -21.65
CA ARG A 188 -5.34 13.31 -21.09
C ARG A 188 -5.85 11.89 -20.83
N ALA A 189 -6.21 11.60 -19.58
CA ALA A 189 -7.04 10.45 -19.26
C ALA A 189 -8.40 10.64 -19.94
N GLU A 190 -8.52 10.25 -21.21
CA GLU A 190 -9.80 10.11 -21.86
C GLU A 190 -10.49 8.91 -21.23
N GLY A 191 -11.40 9.20 -20.30
CA GLY A 191 -12.33 8.24 -19.78
C GLY A 191 -13.14 7.67 -20.94
N ARG A 192 -12.93 6.42 -21.27
CA ARG A 192 -13.94 5.65 -21.98
C ARG A 192 -15.06 5.35 -20.98
N ASP A 193 -16.00 6.27 -20.89
CA ASP A 193 -17.33 5.99 -20.38
C ASP A 193 -18.10 5.29 -21.51
N GLY A 194 -18.34 4.00 -21.33
CA GLY A 194 -19.29 3.18 -22.06
C GLY A 194 -20.15 2.44 -21.06
#